data_2f8b3d407cef37cf220da69d4c707fed
#
_entry.id   2f8b3d407cef37cf220da69d4c707fed
#
_cell.length_a   1.000
_cell.length_b   1.000
_cell.length_c   1.000
_cell.angle_alpha   90.00
_cell.angle_beta   90.00
_cell.angle_gamma   90.00
#
_symmetry.space_group_name_H-M   'P 1'
#
loop_
_entity.id
_entity.type
_entity.pdbx_description
1 polymer ?
#
loop_
_entity_poly.entity_id
_entity_poly.type
_entity_poly.pdbx_seq_one_letter_code
_entity_poly.pdbx_strand_id
1 'polypeptide(L)'
;MGSMNAILQTFEFWQDRRMPYVETRRSCFGRTCYKSHSHPTFSIGAIDEGNSVFQSSFGTAQKITAGTLVIVPAHVEHSCNPMPNQAWSYQMLHLDLAWLNQLYSEFQEQGLDLHIPQDRK
;
A
#
# COMPACT_ATOMS: atom_id res chain seq x y z
N MET A 1 -6.80 -25.61 21.50
CA MET A 1 -6.52 -26.49 20.36
C MET A 1 -6.23 -25.70 19.11
N GLY A 2 -7.04 -24.77 18.76
CA GLY A 2 -6.87 -24.02 17.53
C GLY A 2 -5.52 -23.37 17.38
N SER A 3 -4.85 -23.06 18.47
CA SER A 3 -3.54 -22.42 18.43
C SER A 3 -2.47 -23.25 17.73
N MET A 4 -2.65 -24.56 17.67
CA MET A 4 -1.69 -25.42 16.99
C MET A 4 -1.64 -25.19 15.50
N ASN A 5 -2.72 -24.68 14.94
CA ASN A 5 -2.83 -24.37 13.52
C ASN A 5 -2.69 -22.88 13.25
N ALA A 6 -2.31 -22.11 14.25
CA ALA A 6 -2.15 -20.68 14.06
C ALA A 6 -0.98 -20.42 13.11
N ILE A 7 -1.26 -19.64 12.07
CA ILE A 7 -0.24 -19.23 11.12
C ILE A 7 0.37 -17.95 11.64
N LEU A 8 1.69 -17.94 11.74
CA LEU A 8 2.40 -16.77 12.25
C LEU A 8 2.43 -15.67 11.21
N GLN A 9 2.28 -14.44 11.68
CA GLN A 9 2.44 -13.27 10.84
C GLN A 9 3.92 -13.13 10.45
N THR A 10 4.16 -12.87 9.17
CA THR A 10 5.50 -12.63 8.66
C THR A 10 5.54 -11.31 7.92
N PHE A 11 6.72 -10.67 7.95
CA PHE A 11 7.00 -9.45 7.21
C PHE A 11 8.23 -9.63 6.36
N GLU A 12 8.19 -9.13 5.16
CA GLU A 12 9.33 -9.10 4.26
C GLU A 12 9.50 -7.67 3.74
N PHE A 13 10.75 -7.23 3.69
CA PHE A 13 11.11 -5.93 3.13
C PHE A 13 12.14 -6.15 2.05
N TRP A 14 12.05 -5.38 0.99
CA TRP A 14 13.05 -5.38 -0.04
C TRP A 14 13.44 -3.95 -0.39
N GLN A 15 14.74 -3.72 -0.39
CA GLN A 15 15.38 -2.50 -0.87
C GLN A 15 16.68 -2.87 -1.54
N ASP A 16 17.08 -2.11 -2.55
CA ASP A 16 18.34 -2.30 -3.23
C ASP A 16 18.98 -0.92 -3.44
N ARG A 17 20.26 -0.80 -3.09
CA ARG A 17 21.00 0.46 -3.23
C ARG A 17 21.03 0.96 -4.66
N ARG A 18 20.93 0.06 -5.63
CA ARG A 18 20.89 0.42 -7.06
C ARG A 18 19.56 1.01 -7.48
N MET A 19 18.53 0.82 -6.67
CA MET A 19 17.18 1.33 -6.92
C MET A 19 16.62 1.98 -5.65
N PRO A 20 17.24 3.07 -5.17
CA PRO A 20 16.85 3.67 -3.89
C PRO A 20 15.46 4.29 -3.91
N TYR A 21 14.85 4.42 -5.08
CA TYR A 21 13.53 5.02 -5.25
C TYR A 21 12.39 4.01 -5.08
N VAL A 22 12.68 2.74 -4.82
CA VAL A 22 11.68 1.67 -4.68
C VAL A 22 11.90 0.92 -3.38
N GLU A 23 10.82 0.71 -2.66
CA GLU A 23 10.79 -0.19 -1.50
C GLU A 23 9.56 -1.06 -1.62
N THR A 24 9.70 -2.35 -1.34
CA THR A 24 8.56 -3.25 -1.26
C THR A 24 8.43 -3.83 0.13
N ARG A 25 7.19 -4.12 0.49
CA ARG A 25 6.86 -4.73 1.76
C ARG A 25 5.78 -5.77 1.53
N ARG A 26 5.94 -6.91 2.16
CA ARG A 26 4.94 -7.97 2.15
C ARG A 26 4.62 -8.36 3.58
N SER A 27 3.34 -8.41 3.89
CA SER A 27 2.84 -8.89 5.16
C SER A 27 1.93 -10.08 4.92
N CYS A 28 2.21 -11.18 5.59
CA CYS A 28 1.41 -12.40 5.49
C CYS A 28 0.72 -12.67 6.82
N PHE A 29 -0.59 -12.94 6.76
CA PHE A 29 -1.41 -13.31 7.91
C PHE A 29 -1.39 -12.27 9.02
N GLY A 30 -1.37 -11.00 8.64
CA GLY A 30 -1.35 -9.90 9.58
C GLY A 30 -2.67 -9.73 10.29
N ARG A 31 -2.59 -9.45 11.61
CA ARG A 31 -3.76 -9.16 12.45
C ARG A 31 -3.63 -7.81 13.15
N THR A 32 -2.53 -7.14 12.93
CA THR A 32 -2.25 -5.87 13.58
C THR A 32 -3.14 -4.78 13.00
N CYS A 33 -3.72 -3.98 13.89
CA CYS A 33 -4.46 -2.79 13.52
C CYS A 33 -3.57 -1.58 13.63
N TYR A 34 -3.64 -0.71 12.65
CA TYR A 34 -2.81 0.48 12.56
C TYR A 34 -3.68 1.72 12.69
N LYS A 35 -3.12 2.74 13.32
CA LYS A 35 -3.73 4.06 13.33
C LYS A 35 -3.64 4.67 11.93
N SER A 36 -4.53 5.62 11.65
CA SER A 36 -4.42 6.39 10.43
C SER A 36 -3.06 7.07 10.34
N HIS A 37 -2.44 6.99 9.20
CA HIS A 37 -1.10 7.52 8.95
C HIS A 37 -0.94 7.90 7.49
N SER A 38 0.14 8.54 7.17
CA SER A 38 0.48 8.90 5.79
C SER A 38 1.94 8.56 5.50
N HIS A 39 2.26 8.47 4.22
CA HIS A 39 3.62 8.21 3.76
C HIS A 39 4.06 9.32 2.81
N PRO A 40 5.35 9.66 2.78
CA PRO A 40 5.88 10.59 1.80
C PRO A 40 5.99 9.99 0.39
N THR A 41 5.75 8.69 0.27
CA THR A 41 5.85 7.95 -0.99
C THR A 41 4.48 7.82 -1.66
N PHE A 42 4.51 7.63 -2.97
CA PHE A 42 3.35 7.13 -3.71
C PHE A 42 3.31 5.61 -3.52
N SER A 43 2.17 5.09 -3.09
CA SER A 43 2.10 3.69 -2.68
C SER A 43 1.00 2.95 -3.42
N ILE A 44 1.29 1.70 -3.77
CA ILE A 44 0.33 0.79 -4.40
C ILE A 44 0.30 -0.47 -3.54
N GLY A 45 -0.89 -0.83 -3.08
CA GLY A 45 -1.11 -2.05 -2.31
C GLY A 45 -1.88 -3.09 -3.10
N ALA A 46 -1.55 -4.34 -2.90
CA ALA A 46 -2.28 -5.47 -3.46
C ALA A 46 -2.69 -6.40 -2.32
N ILE A 47 -3.95 -6.77 -2.29
CA ILE A 47 -4.48 -7.69 -1.28
C ILE A 47 -4.34 -9.11 -1.82
N ASP A 48 -3.58 -9.94 -1.12
CA ASP A 48 -3.32 -11.32 -1.54
C ASP A 48 -4.35 -12.28 -0.97
N GLU A 49 -4.67 -12.14 0.32
CA GLU A 49 -5.62 -13.00 1.01
C GLU A 49 -6.39 -12.24 2.06
N GLY A 50 -7.58 -12.72 2.35
CA GLY A 50 -8.44 -12.13 3.37
C GLY A 50 -9.09 -10.84 2.91
N ASN A 51 -9.44 -10.02 3.87
CA ASN A 51 -10.04 -8.73 3.60
C ASN A 51 -9.67 -7.72 4.68
N SER A 52 -9.83 -6.46 4.32
CA SER A 52 -9.45 -5.35 5.18
C SER A 52 -10.45 -4.22 4.97
N VAL A 53 -10.49 -3.29 5.91
CA VAL A 53 -11.25 -2.06 5.75
C VAL A 53 -10.27 -0.94 5.44
N PHE A 54 -10.39 -0.38 4.26
CA PHE A 54 -9.58 0.76 3.83
C PHE A 54 -10.35 2.04 4.07
N GLN A 55 -9.69 2.99 4.71
CA GLN A 55 -10.25 4.32 4.94
C GLN A 55 -9.19 5.38 4.66
N SER A 56 -9.58 6.43 3.98
CA SER A 56 -8.69 7.57 3.70
C SER A 56 -9.44 8.87 3.95
N SER A 57 -8.68 9.97 3.92
CA SER A 57 -9.25 11.31 4.07
C SER A 57 -10.16 11.71 2.89
N PHE A 58 -10.12 10.95 1.79
CA PHE A 58 -10.91 11.27 0.59
C PHE A 58 -12.26 10.59 0.52
N GLY A 59 -12.56 9.68 1.41
CA GLY A 59 -13.81 8.97 1.25
C GLY A 59 -14.22 8.17 2.47
N THR A 60 -15.28 7.42 2.29
CA THR A 60 -15.80 6.53 3.33
C THR A 60 -14.99 5.24 3.37
N ALA A 61 -15.09 4.56 4.51
CA ALA A 61 -14.46 3.26 4.67
C ALA A 61 -15.00 2.26 3.65
N GLN A 62 -14.12 1.47 3.07
CA GLN A 62 -14.47 0.46 2.08
C GLN A 62 -13.85 -0.88 2.47
N LYS A 63 -14.63 -1.93 2.35
CA LYS A 63 -14.12 -3.29 2.49
C LYS A 63 -13.41 -3.68 1.21
N ILE A 64 -12.15 -4.11 1.33
CA ILE A 64 -11.35 -4.57 0.20
C ILE A 64 -10.99 -6.02 0.40
N THR A 65 -10.94 -6.78 -0.69
CA THR A 65 -10.74 -8.22 -0.68
C THR A 65 -9.58 -8.63 -1.57
N ALA A 66 -9.21 -9.90 -1.51
CA ALA A 66 -8.17 -10.45 -2.36
C ALA A 66 -8.40 -10.10 -3.84
N GLY A 67 -7.34 -9.70 -4.52
CA GLY A 67 -7.41 -9.24 -5.91
C GLY A 67 -7.62 -7.74 -6.06
N THR A 68 -7.79 -7.00 -4.96
CA THR A 68 -7.95 -5.54 -5.00
C THR A 68 -6.59 -4.86 -5.00
N LEU A 69 -6.46 -3.83 -5.82
CA LEU A 69 -5.34 -2.89 -5.76
C LEU A 69 -5.81 -1.60 -5.09
N VAL A 70 -4.97 -1.08 -4.21
CA VAL A 70 -5.23 0.18 -3.51
C VAL A 70 -4.13 1.17 -3.87
N ILE A 71 -4.51 2.33 -4.36
CA ILE A 71 -3.56 3.39 -4.68
C ILE A 71 -3.65 4.45 -3.59
N VAL A 72 -2.52 4.74 -2.97
CA VAL A 72 -2.43 5.72 -1.89
C VAL A 72 -1.44 6.80 -2.30
N PRO A 73 -1.91 7.96 -2.73
CA PRO A 73 -1.02 9.08 -3.07
C PRO A 73 -0.18 9.51 -1.88
N ALA A 74 0.94 10.16 -2.15
CA ALA A 74 1.81 10.68 -1.10
C ALA A 74 1.05 11.64 -0.17
N HIS A 75 1.34 11.54 1.11
CA HIS A 75 0.80 12.39 2.17
C HIS A 75 -0.70 12.25 2.47
N VAL A 76 -1.38 11.30 1.84
CA VAL A 76 -2.79 11.05 2.11
C VAL A 76 -2.92 10.19 3.36
N GLU A 77 -3.63 10.68 4.35
CA GLU A 77 -3.92 9.88 5.54
C GLU A 77 -4.84 8.71 5.21
N HIS A 78 -4.47 7.55 5.69
CA HIS A 78 -5.22 6.33 5.43
C HIS A 78 -4.96 5.28 6.50
N SER A 79 -5.84 4.29 6.53
CA SER A 79 -5.64 3.07 7.32
C SER A 79 -6.18 1.87 6.56
N CYS A 80 -5.52 0.74 6.74
CA CYS A 80 -5.99 -0.55 6.26
C CYS A 80 -5.91 -1.53 7.42
N ASN A 81 -7.05 -2.03 7.86
CA ASN A 81 -7.11 -2.90 9.03
C ASN A 81 -7.92 -4.14 8.72
N PRO A 82 -7.49 -5.33 9.18
CA PRO A 82 -8.28 -6.53 9.00
C PRO A 82 -9.58 -6.43 9.78
N MET A 83 -10.57 -7.18 9.34
CA MET A 83 -11.79 -7.35 10.11
C MET A 83 -11.47 -8.00 11.45
N PRO A 84 -12.29 -7.74 12.51
CA PRO A 84 -12.04 -8.33 13.82
C PRO A 84 -11.86 -9.85 13.74
N ASN A 85 -10.85 -10.35 14.45
CA ASN A 85 -10.52 -11.77 14.53
C ASN A 85 -10.17 -12.43 13.19
N GLN A 86 -9.76 -11.63 12.21
CA GLN A 86 -9.34 -12.13 10.90
C GLN A 86 -7.92 -11.67 10.59
N ALA A 87 -7.24 -12.47 9.78
CA ALA A 87 -5.92 -12.13 9.26
C ALA A 87 -6.04 -11.82 7.78
N TRP A 88 -5.09 -11.03 7.28
CA TRP A 88 -5.02 -10.70 5.87
C TRP A 88 -3.57 -10.64 5.42
N SER A 89 -3.38 -10.77 4.12
CA SER A 89 -2.05 -10.73 3.50
C SER A 89 -2.05 -9.70 2.39
N TYR A 90 -1.00 -8.90 2.34
CA TYR A 90 -0.89 -7.83 1.35
C TYR A 90 0.56 -7.57 0.96
N GLN A 91 0.73 -6.95 -0.18
CA GLN A 91 2.00 -6.44 -0.65
C GLN A 91 1.88 -4.93 -0.88
N MET A 92 2.96 -4.22 -0.56
CA MET A 92 3.02 -2.76 -0.78
C MET A 92 4.24 -2.44 -1.62
N LEU A 93 4.04 -1.55 -2.56
CA LEU A 93 5.10 -0.93 -3.34
C LEU A 93 5.12 0.55 -2.99
N HIS A 94 6.25 1.03 -2.49
CA HIS A 94 6.45 2.44 -2.16
C HIS A 94 7.44 3.05 -3.12
N LEU A 95 7.01 4.08 -3.81
CA LEU A 95 7.83 4.78 -4.80
C LEU A 95 8.16 6.18 -4.32
N ASP A 96 9.44 6.55 -4.46
CA ASP A 96 9.88 7.91 -4.16
C ASP A 96 9.15 8.90 -5.04
N LEU A 97 8.55 9.91 -4.43
CA LEU A 97 7.71 10.86 -5.14
C LEU A 97 8.51 11.71 -6.12
N ALA A 98 9.70 12.16 -5.73
CA ALA A 98 10.54 12.97 -6.61
C ALA A 98 10.97 12.20 -7.85
N TRP A 99 11.35 10.94 -7.67
CA TRP A 99 11.69 10.06 -8.80
C TRP A 99 10.48 9.86 -9.71
N LEU A 100 9.32 9.60 -9.13
CA LEU A 100 8.10 9.37 -9.91
C LEU A 100 7.69 10.61 -10.71
N ASN A 101 7.81 11.79 -10.12
CA ASN A 101 7.52 13.06 -10.80
C ASN A 101 8.49 13.32 -11.94
N GLN A 102 9.76 12.98 -11.76
CA GLN A 102 10.75 13.10 -12.82
C GLN A 102 10.42 12.15 -13.97
N LEU A 103 10.06 10.91 -13.67
CA LEU A 103 9.64 9.94 -14.68
C LEU A 103 8.42 10.46 -15.45
N TYR A 104 7.45 11.02 -14.76
CA TYR A 104 6.27 11.62 -15.37
C TYR A 104 6.66 12.73 -16.35
N SER A 105 7.58 13.62 -15.94
CA SER A 105 8.06 14.69 -16.82
C SER A 105 8.73 14.16 -18.07
N GLU A 106 9.52 13.10 -17.95
CA GLU A 106 10.18 12.45 -19.09
C GLU A 106 9.15 11.88 -20.06
N PHE A 107 8.10 11.26 -19.56
CA PHE A 107 7.01 10.75 -20.40
C PHE A 107 6.29 11.89 -21.13
N GLN A 108 6.05 12.99 -20.46
CA GLN A 108 5.41 14.16 -21.09
C GLN A 108 6.27 14.72 -22.22
N GLU A 109 7.58 14.81 -22.04
CA GLU A 109 8.50 15.26 -23.07
C GLU A 109 8.46 14.38 -24.31
N GLN A 110 8.16 13.09 -24.14
CA GLN A 110 8.01 12.14 -25.23
C GLN A 110 6.60 12.11 -25.82
N GLY A 111 5.71 12.99 -25.37
CA GLY A 111 4.33 13.02 -25.86
C GLY A 111 3.42 11.95 -25.28
N LEU A 112 3.87 11.27 -24.23
CA LEU A 112 3.06 10.27 -23.54
C LEU A 112 2.25 10.93 -22.44
N ASP A 113 1.02 10.47 -22.26
CA ASP A 113 0.12 10.97 -21.21
C ASP A 113 0.10 9.99 -20.06
N LEU A 114 0.50 10.46 -18.88
CA LEU A 114 0.53 9.67 -17.66
C LEU A 114 -0.07 10.49 -16.53
N HIS A 115 -1.09 9.96 -15.90
CA HIS A 115 -1.74 10.61 -14.77
C HIS A 115 -1.30 9.97 -13.45
N ILE A 116 -0.74 10.78 -12.56
CA ILE A 116 -0.34 10.33 -11.23
C ILE A 116 -1.27 10.99 -10.22
N PRO A 117 -2.09 10.20 -9.47
CA PRO A 117 -2.93 10.77 -8.41
C PRO A 117 -2.09 11.40 -7.32
N GLN A 118 -2.51 12.57 -6.86
CA GLN A 118 -1.82 13.30 -5.80
C GLN A 118 -2.82 13.87 -4.81
N ASP A 119 -2.33 14.21 -3.61
CA ASP A 119 -3.12 14.90 -2.62
C ASP A 119 -3.47 16.30 -3.11
N ARG A 120 -4.74 16.66 -2.98
CA ARG A 120 -5.27 17.92 -3.51
C ARG A 120 -5.70 18.90 -2.44
N LYS A 121 -5.24 18.75 -1.27
CA LYS A 121 -5.62 19.70 -0.22
C LYS A 121 -5.37 21.15 -0.58
#